data_d6a3d200a31af7a624e5fbf0f5024573
#
_entry.id   d6a3d200a31af7a624e5fbf0f5024573
#
_cell.length_a   1.000
_cell.length_b   1.000
_cell.length_c   1.000
_cell.angle_alpha   90.00
_cell.angle_beta   90.00
_cell.angle_gamma   90.00
#
_symmetry.space_group_name_H-M   'P 1'
#
loop_
_entity.id
_entity.type
_entity.pdbx_description
1 polymer ?
#
loop_
_entity_poly.entity_id
_entity_poly.type
_entity_poly.pdbx_seq_one_letter_code
_entity_poly.pdbx_strand_id
1 'polypeptide(L)'
;MNIRPPTPNDIPGIMALVNEHVRRGDLLPRTTESIRLTLNDWLIGIDAEGDIVACVSLLYYTETLAEVRSLAVSDKTKGQGWGSTIVKAVIEQARLKGIPTLFALTRAVGFFENLGFIITHQSLFPEKVWRDCQLCPIRHACDETAVVLELGPADIRRTLLQPTAEAIHLPMIGSTAEKSVQSLPKGAYPMSKPSVNKVVLAYSGGLDTSVIVPWLRENYGCEVICFCADLGQGGDELTGLEEKALASGASKVYVEDLRHEFAKDFLFPMLQSGAIYERQYLLGTSIARPLIAKWQVAIAEAEGAEAVAHGATGKGNDQVRFELTYKALNPTLKVIAPWREWEIRSREDALAYAKKHNVPVVHTEKSIYSRDRNLWHLSHEGGILENPANEPEESMFQWTVAPEAAPDEAEVVRIDFEQGVPVAVNEVQLPPAGIIEKLNELGAKHGVGRIDMVENRLVGMKSRGVYETPGGTILYAAHRELESLCLDRDTVHYKEQMGVRYAELVYFGQWYHSLRDSMQAFIDHTQETITGWVKVKLYKGNVIVIGRFSSNSLYREDFATFGKEDVYDQQDAEGFINLFGLQMKVKAMMEVSGGGKTRYAAPDYSKFKRD
;
A
#
# COMPACT_ATOMS: atom_id res chain seq x y z
N MET A 1 -13.13 -26.46 -42.47
CA MET A 1 -12.99 -26.17 -41.03
C MET A 1 -14.31 -25.63 -40.53
N ASN A 2 -14.95 -26.35 -39.63
CA ASN A 2 -16.22 -25.89 -39.03
C ASN A 2 -15.92 -25.37 -37.62
N ILE A 3 -16.08 -24.04 -37.38
CA ILE A 3 -15.87 -23.39 -36.08
C ILE A 3 -17.22 -22.91 -35.58
N ARG A 4 -17.57 -23.29 -34.34
CA ARG A 4 -18.81 -22.89 -33.68
C ARG A 4 -18.68 -22.74 -32.17
N PRO A 5 -19.60 -22.08 -31.49
CA PRO A 5 -19.75 -22.17 -30.04
C PRO A 5 -20.04 -23.62 -29.61
N PRO A 6 -19.49 -24.06 -28.47
CA PRO A 6 -19.80 -25.40 -27.94
C PRO A 6 -21.17 -25.47 -27.29
N THR A 7 -21.69 -26.70 -27.23
CA THR A 7 -22.85 -27.08 -26.42
C THR A 7 -22.40 -27.86 -25.16
N PRO A 8 -23.24 -28.09 -24.16
CA PRO A 8 -22.88 -28.92 -23.00
C PRO A 8 -22.37 -30.33 -23.36
N ASN A 9 -22.80 -30.87 -24.50
CA ASN A 9 -22.36 -32.19 -24.99
C ASN A 9 -20.93 -32.19 -25.53
N ASP A 10 -20.35 -31.02 -25.83
CA ASP A 10 -18.98 -30.88 -26.35
C ASP A 10 -17.94 -30.81 -25.22
N ILE A 11 -18.37 -30.62 -23.97
CA ILE A 11 -17.46 -30.46 -22.81
C ILE A 11 -16.47 -31.62 -22.66
N PRO A 12 -16.88 -32.91 -22.79
CA PRO A 12 -15.92 -34.01 -22.71
C PRO A 12 -14.82 -33.95 -23.77
N GLY A 13 -15.16 -33.55 -25.02
CA GLY A 13 -14.18 -33.39 -26.11
C GLY A 13 -13.23 -32.24 -25.86
N ILE A 14 -13.72 -31.08 -25.38
CA ILE A 14 -12.89 -29.95 -24.97
C ILE A 14 -11.91 -30.37 -23.85
N MET A 15 -12.43 -31.07 -22.83
CA MET A 15 -11.60 -31.57 -21.71
C MET A 15 -10.52 -32.55 -22.18
N ALA A 16 -10.85 -33.45 -23.09
CA ALA A 16 -9.89 -34.41 -23.65
C ALA A 16 -8.73 -33.68 -24.34
N LEU A 17 -9.03 -32.68 -25.18
CA LEU A 17 -8.06 -31.88 -25.91
C LEU A 17 -7.22 -30.98 -24.97
N VAL A 18 -7.83 -30.29 -24.01
CA VAL A 18 -7.12 -29.47 -23.02
C VAL A 18 -6.20 -30.35 -22.16
N ASN A 19 -6.66 -31.51 -21.68
CA ASN A 19 -5.86 -32.41 -20.86
C ASN A 19 -4.67 -33.01 -21.61
N GLU A 20 -4.75 -33.17 -22.93
CA GLU A 20 -3.60 -33.56 -23.75
C GLU A 20 -2.49 -32.51 -23.65
N HIS A 21 -2.80 -31.23 -23.78
CA HIS A 21 -1.85 -30.13 -23.64
C HIS A 21 -1.38 -29.91 -22.20
N VAL A 22 -2.22 -30.15 -21.21
CA VAL A 22 -1.84 -30.09 -19.77
C VAL A 22 -0.78 -31.13 -19.44
N ARG A 23 -0.90 -32.37 -19.97
CA ARG A 23 0.12 -33.44 -19.76
C ARG A 23 1.49 -33.08 -20.34
N ARG A 24 1.53 -32.24 -21.36
CA ARG A 24 2.77 -31.71 -21.96
C ARG A 24 3.33 -30.50 -21.26
N GLY A 25 2.57 -29.92 -20.35
CA GLY A 25 2.92 -28.65 -19.70
C GLY A 25 2.63 -27.40 -20.54
N ASP A 26 1.89 -27.52 -21.65
CA ASP A 26 1.57 -26.41 -22.54
C ASP A 26 0.43 -25.52 -22.00
N LEU A 27 -0.48 -26.11 -21.22
CA LEU A 27 -1.66 -25.42 -20.66
C LEU A 27 -1.84 -25.72 -19.18
N LEU A 28 -2.47 -24.80 -18.47
CA LEU A 28 -2.94 -25.02 -17.10
C LEU A 28 -4.22 -25.88 -17.11
N PRO A 29 -4.41 -26.75 -16.09
CA PRO A 29 -5.57 -27.63 -16.01
C PRO A 29 -6.87 -26.83 -15.88
N ARG A 30 -7.94 -27.39 -16.46
CA ARG A 30 -9.31 -26.87 -16.32
C ARG A 30 -10.19 -27.94 -15.71
N THR A 31 -11.21 -27.52 -14.96
CA THR A 31 -12.24 -28.43 -14.47
C THR A 31 -13.45 -28.44 -15.41
N THR A 32 -14.18 -29.55 -15.46
CA THR A 32 -15.44 -29.65 -16.21
C THR A 32 -16.41 -28.53 -15.81
N GLU A 33 -16.48 -28.21 -14.53
CA GLU A 33 -17.35 -27.16 -14.02
C GLU A 33 -16.89 -25.76 -14.48
N SER A 34 -15.59 -25.49 -14.52
CA SER A 34 -15.06 -24.21 -15.01
C SER A 34 -15.37 -23.98 -16.49
N ILE A 35 -15.34 -25.04 -17.31
CA ILE A 35 -15.72 -24.97 -18.73
C ILE A 35 -17.23 -24.76 -18.85
N ARG A 36 -18.05 -25.49 -18.07
CA ARG A 36 -19.52 -25.36 -18.07
C ARG A 36 -19.96 -23.94 -17.75
N LEU A 37 -19.38 -23.32 -16.73
CA LEU A 37 -19.73 -21.95 -16.31
C LEU A 37 -19.32 -20.88 -17.33
N THR A 38 -18.33 -21.16 -18.17
CA THR A 38 -17.82 -20.22 -19.19
C THR A 38 -18.07 -20.68 -20.60
N LEU A 39 -19.03 -21.60 -20.83
CA LEU A 39 -19.23 -22.28 -22.11
C LEU A 39 -19.47 -21.32 -23.30
N ASN A 40 -20.15 -20.21 -23.04
CA ASN A 40 -20.46 -19.18 -24.04
C ASN A 40 -19.22 -18.37 -24.48
N ASP A 41 -18.11 -18.51 -23.77
CA ASP A 41 -16.86 -17.82 -24.04
C ASP A 41 -15.87 -18.71 -24.82
N TRP A 42 -16.29 -19.89 -25.19
CA TRP A 42 -15.49 -20.85 -25.94
C TRP A 42 -15.88 -20.93 -27.40
N LEU A 43 -14.89 -21.25 -28.25
CA LEU A 43 -15.06 -21.70 -29.61
C LEU A 43 -14.40 -23.07 -29.78
N ILE A 44 -15.00 -23.92 -30.58
CA ILE A 44 -14.45 -25.23 -30.97
C ILE A 44 -14.35 -25.37 -32.48
N GLY A 45 -13.31 -26.06 -32.92
CA GLY A 45 -13.12 -26.46 -34.31
C GLY A 45 -13.37 -27.96 -34.46
N ILE A 46 -14.22 -28.33 -35.42
CA ILE A 46 -14.67 -29.70 -35.67
C ILE A 46 -14.20 -30.13 -37.06
N ASP A 47 -13.57 -31.31 -37.15
CA ASP A 47 -13.14 -31.92 -38.43
C ASP A 47 -14.29 -32.56 -39.21
N ALA A 48 -13.95 -33.22 -40.29
CA ALA A 48 -14.92 -33.87 -41.17
C ALA A 48 -15.54 -35.15 -40.55
N GLU A 49 -14.85 -35.73 -39.59
CA GLU A 49 -15.23 -36.92 -38.84
C GLU A 49 -16.15 -36.57 -37.65
N GLY A 50 -16.27 -35.29 -37.29
CA GLY A 50 -17.06 -34.80 -36.17
C GLY A 50 -16.29 -34.67 -34.86
N ASP A 51 -14.95 -34.89 -34.88
CA ASP A 51 -14.11 -34.77 -33.71
C ASP A 51 -13.72 -33.31 -33.41
N ILE A 52 -13.62 -32.96 -32.12
CA ILE A 52 -13.11 -31.64 -31.69
C ILE A 52 -11.61 -31.65 -31.81
N VAL A 53 -11.07 -30.89 -32.77
CA VAL A 53 -9.63 -30.83 -33.10
C VAL A 53 -8.99 -29.48 -32.71
N ALA A 54 -9.78 -28.50 -32.35
CA ALA A 54 -9.30 -27.22 -31.83
C ALA A 54 -10.26 -26.64 -30.79
N CYS A 55 -9.78 -25.95 -29.80
CA CYS A 55 -10.58 -25.15 -28.89
C CYS A 55 -9.82 -23.92 -28.41
N VAL A 56 -10.56 -22.89 -28.00
CA VAL A 56 -10.03 -21.65 -27.44
C VAL A 56 -11.09 -20.99 -26.58
N SER A 57 -10.69 -20.25 -25.55
CA SER A 57 -11.60 -19.43 -24.72
C SER A 57 -11.23 -17.96 -24.80
N LEU A 58 -12.22 -17.08 -24.86
CA LEU A 58 -12.10 -15.64 -24.77
C LEU A 58 -12.61 -15.19 -23.40
N LEU A 59 -11.71 -14.87 -22.47
CA LEU A 59 -12.06 -14.44 -21.13
C LEU A 59 -12.13 -12.92 -21.03
N TYR A 60 -13.26 -12.40 -20.61
CA TYR A 60 -13.49 -10.97 -20.40
C TYR A 60 -13.06 -10.55 -18.98
N TYR A 61 -12.19 -9.54 -18.88
CA TYR A 61 -11.79 -8.92 -17.61
C TYR A 61 -12.57 -7.64 -17.34
N THR A 62 -12.71 -6.80 -18.37
CA THR A 62 -13.47 -5.56 -18.33
C THR A 62 -14.23 -5.39 -19.64
N GLU A 63 -15.00 -4.31 -19.78
CA GLU A 63 -15.65 -3.94 -21.04
C GLU A 63 -14.66 -3.62 -22.18
N THR A 64 -13.40 -3.37 -21.83
CA THR A 64 -12.36 -2.97 -22.78
C THR A 64 -11.23 -3.98 -22.92
N LEU A 65 -11.21 -5.07 -22.13
CA LEU A 65 -10.09 -6.00 -22.07
C LEU A 65 -10.55 -7.46 -22.03
N ALA A 66 -10.03 -8.28 -22.95
CA ALA A 66 -10.21 -9.73 -22.92
C ALA A 66 -8.93 -10.50 -23.21
N GLU A 67 -8.84 -11.73 -22.71
CA GLU A 67 -7.70 -12.65 -22.88
C GLU A 67 -8.07 -13.80 -23.80
N VAL A 68 -7.25 -14.05 -24.80
CA VAL A 68 -7.26 -15.29 -25.58
C VAL A 68 -6.51 -16.36 -24.79
N ARG A 69 -7.20 -17.36 -24.27
CA ARG A 69 -6.61 -18.39 -23.41
C ARG A 69 -7.07 -19.81 -23.76
N SER A 70 -6.39 -20.80 -23.19
CA SER A 70 -6.71 -22.23 -23.36
C SER A 70 -6.79 -22.65 -24.84
N LEU A 71 -5.96 -22.04 -25.69
CA LEU A 71 -5.83 -22.45 -27.09
C LEU A 71 -5.19 -23.84 -27.16
N ALA A 72 -5.92 -24.81 -27.66
CA ALA A 72 -5.45 -26.17 -27.88
C ALA A 72 -5.79 -26.63 -29.31
N VAL A 73 -4.86 -27.31 -29.96
CA VAL A 73 -5.03 -27.90 -31.28
C VAL A 73 -4.52 -29.33 -31.27
N SER A 74 -5.31 -30.28 -31.76
CA SER A 74 -4.93 -31.70 -31.83
C SER A 74 -3.68 -31.91 -32.68
N ASP A 75 -2.78 -32.81 -32.24
CA ASP A 75 -1.60 -33.19 -33.03
C ASP A 75 -1.96 -33.75 -34.40
N LYS A 76 -3.08 -34.41 -34.53
CA LYS A 76 -3.55 -34.96 -35.81
C LYS A 76 -3.76 -33.87 -36.89
N THR A 77 -4.03 -32.63 -36.43
CA THR A 77 -4.35 -31.49 -37.32
C THR A 77 -3.31 -30.36 -37.20
N LYS A 78 -2.20 -30.58 -36.51
CA LYS A 78 -1.11 -29.62 -36.36
C LYS A 78 -0.52 -29.26 -37.73
N GLY A 79 -0.26 -27.98 -37.95
CA GLY A 79 0.25 -27.47 -39.25
C GLY A 79 -0.83 -27.24 -40.31
N GLN A 80 -2.10 -27.64 -40.09
CA GLN A 80 -3.20 -27.47 -41.05
C GLN A 80 -3.95 -26.13 -40.89
N GLY A 81 -3.44 -25.20 -40.09
CA GLY A 81 -4.01 -23.87 -39.95
C GLY A 81 -5.18 -23.73 -38.96
N TRP A 82 -5.58 -24.78 -38.24
CA TRP A 82 -6.70 -24.77 -37.29
C TRP A 82 -6.52 -23.70 -36.19
N GLY A 83 -5.29 -23.62 -35.60
CA GLY A 83 -4.98 -22.65 -34.57
C GLY A 83 -5.18 -21.20 -35.04
N SER A 84 -4.63 -20.86 -36.20
CA SER A 84 -4.80 -19.52 -36.79
C SER A 84 -6.24 -19.19 -37.12
N THR A 85 -6.98 -20.18 -37.64
CA THR A 85 -8.39 -19.98 -38.02
C THR A 85 -9.28 -19.76 -36.81
N ILE A 86 -9.08 -20.54 -35.73
CA ILE A 86 -9.90 -20.40 -34.51
C ILE A 86 -9.57 -19.11 -33.74
N VAL A 87 -8.31 -18.67 -33.69
CA VAL A 87 -7.94 -17.39 -33.07
C VAL A 87 -8.48 -16.21 -33.89
N LYS A 88 -8.46 -16.26 -35.23
CA LYS A 88 -9.14 -15.25 -36.06
C LYS A 88 -10.63 -15.16 -35.77
N ALA A 89 -11.31 -16.28 -35.57
CA ALA A 89 -12.71 -16.28 -35.16
C ALA A 89 -12.94 -15.63 -33.80
N VAL A 90 -12.04 -15.84 -32.82
CA VAL A 90 -12.08 -15.16 -31.52
C VAL A 90 -11.84 -13.65 -31.66
N ILE A 91 -10.93 -13.24 -32.53
CA ILE A 91 -10.67 -11.81 -32.81
C ILE A 91 -11.95 -11.15 -33.36
N GLU A 92 -12.63 -11.78 -34.31
CA GLU A 92 -13.89 -11.28 -34.83
C GLU A 92 -15.02 -11.28 -33.78
N GLN A 93 -15.07 -12.29 -32.93
CA GLN A 93 -16.04 -12.30 -31.82
C GLN A 93 -15.78 -11.12 -30.85
N ALA A 94 -14.53 -10.80 -30.55
CA ALA A 94 -14.17 -9.66 -29.71
C ALA A 94 -14.55 -8.32 -30.38
N ARG A 95 -14.33 -8.18 -31.70
CA ARG A 95 -14.77 -7.01 -32.47
C ARG A 95 -16.27 -6.80 -32.43
N LEU A 96 -17.03 -7.86 -32.64
CA LEU A 96 -18.51 -7.83 -32.61
C LEU A 96 -19.05 -7.44 -31.23
N LYS A 97 -18.32 -7.78 -30.15
CA LYS A 97 -18.64 -7.39 -28.79
C LYS A 97 -18.07 -6.02 -28.38
N GLY A 98 -17.40 -5.32 -29.28
CA GLY A 98 -16.83 -3.99 -29.02
C GLY A 98 -15.64 -3.97 -28.08
N ILE A 99 -14.91 -5.09 -27.92
CA ILE A 99 -13.72 -5.17 -27.08
C ILE A 99 -12.53 -4.54 -27.82
N PRO A 100 -11.95 -3.44 -27.34
CA PRO A 100 -10.88 -2.76 -28.06
C PRO A 100 -9.51 -3.44 -27.88
N THR A 101 -9.27 -4.18 -26.79
CA THR A 101 -7.96 -4.75 -26.48
C THR A 101 -8.04 -6.25 -26.19
N LEU A 102 -7.29 -7.05 -26.96
CA LEU A 102 -7.06 -8.47 -26.71
C LEU A 102 -5.61 -8.69 -26.27
N PHE A 103 -5.39 -9.62 -25.34
CA PHE A 103 -4.06 -10.07 -24.98
C PHE A 103 -4.00 -11.60 -24.80
N ALA A 104 -2.81 -12.14 -24.77
CA ALA A 104 -2.55 -13.52 -24.35
C ALA A 104 -1.23 -13.60 -23.58
N LEU A 105 -1.13 -14.57 -22.66
CA LEU A 105 0.15 -15.03 -22.13
C LEU A 105 0.50 -16.33 -22.83
N THR A 106 1.67 -16.40 -23.46
CA THR A 106 2.03 -17.49 -24.37
C THR A 106 3.51 -17.81 -24.42
N ARG A 107 3.82 -19.07 -24.67
CA ARG A 107 5.17 -19.51 -25.10
C ARG A 107 5.32 -19.53 -26.62
N ALA A 108 4.21 -19.46 -27.36
CA ALA A 108 4.18 -19.49 -28.83
C ALA A 108 4.11 -18.07 -29.42
N VAL A 109 5.08 -17.20 -29.06
CA VAL A 109 5.07 -15.78 -29.40
C VAL A 109 4.94 -15.56 -30.92
N GLY A 110 5.78 -16.19 -31.72
CA GLY A 110 5.76 -16.04 -33.18
C GLY A 110 4.43 -16.49 -33.84
N PHE A 111 3.67 -17.37 -33.21
CA PHE A 111 2.32 -17.73 -33.68
C PHE A 111 1.35 -16.54 -33.55
N PHE A 112 1.38 -15.86 -32.41
CA PHE A 112 0.53 -14.69 -32.17
C PHE A 112 0.99 -13.47 -32.97
N GLU A 113 2.30 -13.26 -33.15
CA GLU A 113 2.82 -12.18 -34.01
C GLU A 113 2.32 -12.33 -35.46
N ASN A 114 2.26 -13.54 -36.00
CA ASN A 114 1.70 -13.82 -37.33
C ASN A 114 0.19 -13.51 -37.44
N LEU A 115 -0.50 -13.33 -36.30
CA LEU A 115 -1.90 -12.92 -36.22
C LEU A 115 -2.08 -11.43 -35.91
N GLY A 116 -0.97 -10.67 -35.87
CA GLY A 116 -0.97 -9.23 -35.67
C GLY A 116 -0.85 -8.80 -34.20
N PHE A 117 -0.61 -9.71 -33.27
CA PHE A 117 -0.28 -9.36 -31.90
C PHE A 117 1.15 -8.81 -31.81
N ILE A 118 1.39 -7.90 -30.89
CA ILE A 118 2.73 -7.37 -30.58
C ILE A 118 3.16 -7.82 -29.18
N ILE A 119 4.45 -8.03 -28.99
CA ILE A 119 5.02 -8.36 -27.69
C ILE A 119 4.85 -7.18 -26.76
N THR A 120 4.52 -7.47 -25.51
CA THR A 120 4.34 -6.46 -24.46
C THR A 120 4.71 -7.03 -23.08
N HIS A 121 4.53 -6.25 -22.01
CA HIS A 121 4.86 -6.66 -20.67
C HIS A 121 3.61 -7.09 -19.86
N GLN A 122 3.74 -8.16 -19.06
CA GLN A 122 2.63 -8.69 -18.24
C GLN A 122 2.06 -7.66 -17.27
N SER A 123 2.89 -6.70 -16.79
CA SER A 123 2.43 -5.64 -15.89
C SER A 123 1.37 -4.71 -16.47
N LEU A 124 1.16 -4.75 -17.79
CA LEU A 124 0.08 -4.00 -18.45
C LEU A 124 -1.30 -4.66 -18.26
N PHE A 125 -1.33 -5.85 -17.69
CA PHE A 125 -2.56 -6.62 -17.45
C PHE A 125 -2.69 -6.99 -15.96
N PRO A 126 -2.81 -6.01 -15.07
CA PRO A 126 -2.92 -6.25 -13.62
C PRO A 126 -4.12 -7.13 -13.28
N GLU A 127 -5.20 -7.06 -14.05
CA GLU A 127 -6.40 -7.88 -13.89
C GLU A 127 -6.09 -9.39 -14.00
N LYS A 128 -5.19 -9.76 -14.93
CA LYS A 128 -4.70 -11.14 -15.09
C LYS A 128 -3.80 -11.54 -13.94
N VAL A 129 -2.86 -10.67 -13.57
CA VAL A 129 -1.90 -10.94 -12.49
C VAL A 129 -2.65 -11.18 -11.17
N TRP A 130 -3.61 -10.33 -10.84
CA TRP A 130 -4.40 -10.46 -9.60
C TRP A 130 -5.33 -11.68 -9.60
N ARG A 131 -5.93 -12.02 -10.72
CA ARG A 131 -6.92 -13.10 -10.79
C ARG A 131 -6.32 -14.49 -10.86
N ASP A 132 -5.34 -14.69 -11.74
CA ASP A 132 -4.86 -16.03 -12.12
C ASP A 132 -3.38 -16.27 -11.74
N CYS A 133 -2.49 -15.27 -11.95
CA CYS A 133 -1.06 -15.48 -11.78
C CYS A 133 -0.65 -15.63 -10.30
N GLN A 134 -1.37 -15.01 -9.38
CA GLN A 134 -1.09 -15.17 -7.94
C GLN A 134 -1.31 -16.61 -7.46
N LEU A 135 -2.26 -17.31 -8.08
CA LEU A 135 -2.59 -18.70 -7.74
C LEU A 135 -1.84 -19.72 -8.61
N CYS A 136 -1.04 -19.25 -9.58
CA CYS A 136 -0.32 -20.11 -10.50
C CYS A 136 0.85 -20.82 -9.79
N PRO A 137 0.96 -22.16 -9.84
CA PRO A 137 2.02 -22.91 -9.18
C PRO A 137 3.42 -22.59 -9.71
N ILE A 138 3.53 -22.10 -10.96
CA ILE A 138 4.80 -21.73 -11.62
C ILE A 138 5.05 -20.21 -11.65
N ARG A 139 4.35 -19.41 -10.85
CA ARG A 139 4.42 -17.94 -10.87
C ARG A 139 5.84 -17.37 -10.72
N HIS A 140 6.71 -18.07 -9.99
CA HIS A 140 8.09 -17.64 -9.73
C HIS A 140 9.09 -18.07 -10.83
N ALA A 141 8.63 -18.88 -11.79
CA ALA A 141 9.41 -19.38 -12.92
C ALA A 141 8.55 -19.31 -14.20
N CYS A 142 7.70 -18.29 -14.33
CA CYS A 142 6.82 -18.10 -15.49
C CYS A 142 7.67 -17.79 -16.73
N ASP A 143 7.52 -18.60 -17.78
CA ASP A 143 8.21 -18.49 -19.06
C ASP A 143 7.27 -18.02 -20.19
N GLU A 144 6.06 -17.57 -19.84
CA GLU A 144 5.12 -17.00 -20.79
C GLU A 144 5.42 -15.52 -21.08
N THR A 145 5.32 -15.15 -22.34
CA THR A 145 5.43 -13.76 -22.82
C THR A 145 4.04 -13.19 -23.05
N ALA A 146 3.83 -11.95 -22.63
CA ALA A 146 2.59 -11.25 -22.92
C ALA A 146 2.59 -10.71 -24.36
N VAL A 147 1.48 -10.91 -25.07
CA VAL A 147 1.24 -10.33 -26.40
C VAL A 147 -0.12 -9.63 -26.44
N VAL A 148 -0.24 -8.54 -27.20
CA VAL A 148 -1.43 -7.69 -27.26
C VAL A 148 -1.84 -7.38 -28.69
N LEU A 149 -3.14 -7.32 -28.95
CA LEU A 149 -3.74 -6.89 -30.23
C LEU A 149 -4.79 -5.80 -29.93
N GLU A 150 -4.60 -4.61 -30.47
CA GLU A 150 -5.56 -3.51 -30.39
C GLU A 150 -6.55 -3.60 -31.57
N LEU A 151 -7.84 -3.63 -31.23
CA LEU A 151 -8.95 -3.76 -32.20
C LEU A 151 -9.75 -2.45 -32.36
N GLY A 152 -9.55 -1.49 -31.49
CA GLY A 152 -10.21 -0.19 -31.44
C GLY A 152 -9.24 0.93 -31.10
N PRO A 153 -9.73 2.14 -30.79
CA PRO A 153 -8.88 3.22 -30.28
C PRO A 153 -8.17 2.71 -29.03
N ALA A 154 -6.83 2.74 -29.08
CA ALA A 154 -5.98 2.24 -28.01
C ALA A 154 -6.37 2.89 -26.67
N ASP A 155 -6.45 2.10 -25.60
CA ASP A 155 -6.57 2.64 -24.25
C ASP A 155 -5.33 3.50 -23.98
N ILE A 156 -5.52 4.81 -23.88
CA ILE A 156 -4.44 5.81 -23.70
C ILE A 156 -3.53 5.42 -22.53
N ARG A 157 -4.06 4.81 -21.48
CA ARG A 157 -3.29 4.34 -20.33
C ARG A 157 -2.30 3.24 -20.68
N ARG A 158 -2.63 2.37 -21.64
CA ARG A 158 -1.77 1.27 -22.08
C ARG A 158 -0.76 1.70 -23.14
N THR A 159 -1.13 2.64 -23.99
CA THR A 159 -0.23 3.21 -24.99
C THR A 159 0.92 4.00 -24.35
N LEU A 160 0.67 4.69 -23.24
CA LEU A 160 1.70 5.43 -22.49
C LEU A 160 2.71 4.54 -21.75
N LEU A 161 2.41 3.25 -21.60
CA LEU A 161 3.26 2.28 -20.89
C LEU A 161 3.96 1.29 -21.82
N GLN A 162 3.87 1.45 -23.16
CA GLN A 162 4.61 0.57 -24.08
C GLN A 162 6.12 0.80 -23.89
N PRO A 163 6.88 -0.19 -23.43
CA PRO A 163 8.33 -0.12 -23.50
C PRO A 163 8.72 -0.16 -24.99
N THR A 164 9.51 0.80 -25.42
CA THR A 164 10.25 0.66 -26.69
C THR A 164 11.02 -0.64 -26.63
N ALA A 165 10.94 -1.43 -27.71
CA ALA A 165 11.44 -2.80 -27.80
C ALA A 165 12.97 -2.88 -27.69
N GLU A 166 13.50 -2.75 -26.47
CA GLU A 166 14.81 -3.24 -26.09
C GLU A 166 14.63 -4.10 -24.83
N ALA A 167 14.72 -5.39 -25.05
CA ALA A 167 14.57 -6.41 -24.02
C ALA A 167 15.67 -6.24 -22.96
N ILE A 168 15.32 -5.81 -21.76
CA ILE A 168 16.19 -5.87 -20.59
C ILE A 168 16.15 -7.32 -20.10
N HIS A 169 17.14 -8.12 -20.48
CA HIS A 169 17.42 -9.40 -19.82
C HIS A 169 17.98 -9.10 -18.43
N LEU A 170 17.20 -9.35 -17.39
CA LEU A 170 17.71 -9.44 -16.02
C LEU A 170 18.45 -10.78 -15.86
N PRO A 171 19.74 -10.78 -15.50
CA PRO A 171 20.45 -12.02 -15.23
C PRO A 171 19.96 -12.66 -13.94
N MET A 172 19.70 -13.95 -13.99
CA MET A 172 19.43 -14.80 -12.83
C MET A 172 20.60 -14.76 -11.85
N ILE A 173 20.34 -14.44 -10.60
CA ILE A 173 21.33 -14.49 -9.52
C ILE A 173 21.52 -15.95 -9.11
N GLY A 174 22.64 -16.51 -9.54
CA GLY A 174 23.13 -17.81 -9.09
C GLY A 174 24.65 -17.85 -9.13
N SER A 175 25.27 -17.90 -7.93
CA SER A 175 26.66 -18.22 -7.58
C SER A 175 27.81 -17.31 -8.05
N THR A 176 28.43 -16.72 -7.03
CA THR A 176 29.88 -16.38 -6.89
C THR A 176 30.72 -16.21 -8.14
N ALA A 177 30.97 -14.97 -8.55
CA ALA A 177 32.25 -14.48 -9.03
C ALA A 177 32.26 -12.96 -9.06
N GLU A 178 33.18 -12.35 -8.34
CA GLU A 178 33.49 -10.92 -8.44
C GLU A 178 33.83 -10.56 -9.89
N LYS A 179 32.99 -9.75 -10.53
CA LYS A 179 33.37 -8.95 -11.70
C LYS A 179 32.79 -7.56 -11.54
N SER A 180 33.69 -6.60 -11.64
CA SER A 180 33.46 -5.16 -11.68
C SER A 180 32.23 -4.79 -12.50
N VAL A 181 31.27 -4.12 -11.86
CA VAL A 181 30.14 -3.50 -12.53
C VAL A 181 30.68 -2.30 -13.31
N GLN A 182 30.88 -2.47 -14.61
CA GLN A 182 31.02 -1.35 -15.52
C GLN A 182 29.65 -0.65 -15.63
N SER A 183 29.63 0.63 -15.30
CA SER A 183 28.45 1.48 -15.45
C SER A 183 27.98 1.47 -16.90
N LEU A 184 26.71 1.07 -17.12
CA LEU A 184 26.05 1.22 -18.42
C LEU A 184 26.05 2.71 -18.83
N PRO A 185 26.32 3.04 -20.10
CA PRO A 185 26.25 4.41 -20.55
C PRO A 185 24.82 4.92 -20.44
N LYS A 186 24.64 6.05 -19.76
CA LYS A 186 23.36 6.76 -19.70
C LYS A 186 23.00 7.18 -21.13
N GLY A 187 21.95 6.59 -21.68
CA GLY A 187 21.33 7.08 -22.91
C GLY A 187 20.83 8.51 -22.66
N ALA A 188 21.52 9.46 -23.23
CA ALA A 188 21.08 10.84 -23.25
C ALA A 188 19.83 10.92 -24.15
N TYR A 189 18.65 10.98 -23.56
CA TYR A 189 17.52 11.60 -24.23
C TYR A 189 17.69 13.12 -24.07
N PRO A 190 17.93 13.88 -25.12
CA PRO A 190 17.82 15.32 -25.08
C PRO A 190 16.32 15.69 -25.14
N MET A 191 15.60 15.43 -24.06
CA MET A 191 14.35 16.14 -23.84
C MET A 191 14.76 17.56 -23.46
N SER A 192 14.47 18.52 -24.29
CA SER A 192 14.51 19.93 -23.91
C SER A 192 13.71 20.03 -22.60
N LYS A 193 14.37 20.50 -21.54
CA LYS A 193 13.70 20.71 -20.26
C LYS A 193 12.45 21.53 -20.51
N PRO A 194 11.28 21.16 -19.97
CA PRO A 194 10.06 21.93 -20.20
C PRO A 194 10.31 23.37 -19.74
N SER A 195 9.93 24.36 -20.53
CA SER A 195 10.00 25.76 -20.12
C SER A 195 9.08 25.92 -18.88
N VAL A 196 9.63 26.38 -17.80
CA VAL A 196 8.93 26.68 -16.54
C VAL A 196 9.37 28.06 -16.14
N ASN A 197 8.42 28.99 -15.96
CA ASN A 197 8.72 30.34 -15.51
C ASN A 197 8.72 30.46 -14.00
N LYS A 198 7.89 29.68 -13.33
CA LYS A 198 7.72 29.71 -11.87
C LYS A 198 7.50 28.31 -11.30
N VAL A 199 8.17 28.00 -10.19
CA VAL A 199 8.08 26.72 -9.48
C VAL A 199 7.88 26.94 -7.98
N VAL A 200 7.04 26.11 -7.35
CA VAL A 200 6.92 26.05 -5.90
C VAL A 200 7.68 24.84 -5.39
N LEU A 201 8.66 25.07 -4.54
CA LEU A 201 9.52 24.04 -3.93
C LEU A 201 9.06 23.72 -2.50
N ALA A 202 8.80 22.44 -2.19
CA ALA A 202 8.71 21.97 -0.81
C ALA A 202 10.08 22.12 -0.14
N TYR A 203 10.17 23.04 0.81
CA TYR A 203 11.42 23.51 1.40
C TYR A 203 11.47 23.19 2.90
N SER A 204 12.45 22.38 3.30
CA SER A 204 12.64 22.00 4.70
C SER A 204 13.74 22.81 5.42
N GLY A 205 14.44 23.69 4.70
CA GLY A 205 15.61 24.39 5.26
C GLY A 205 16.88 23.53 5.40
N GLY A 206 16.80 22.23 5.11
CA GLY A 206 17.97 21.34 5.08
C GLY A 206 18.94 21.65 3.93
N LEU A 207 20.12 21.01 3.95
CA LEU A 207 21.14 21.20 2.91
C LEU A 207 20.57 20.92 1.53
N ASP A 208 19.90 19.77 1.35
CA ASP A 208 19.41 19.30 0.05
C ASP A 208 18.40 20.29 -0.56
N THR A 209 17.40 20.70 0.21
CA THR A 209 16.38 21.63 -0.30
C THR A 209 16.95 23.03 -0.54
N SER A 210 17.94 23.47 0.27
CA SER A 210 18.61 24.75 0.07
C SER A 210 19.45 24.79 -1.22
N VAL A 211 20.10 23.67 -1.59
CA VAL A 211 20.86 23.51 -2.83
C VAL A 211 19.94 23.43 -4.05
N ILE A 212 18.73 22.91 -3.89
CA ILE A 212 17.74 22.83 -4.97
C ILE A 212 17.33 24.23 -5.46
N VAL A 213 17.28 25.24 -4.61
CA VAL A 213 16.88 26.62 -4.99
C VAL A 213 17.76 27.18 -6.12
N PRO A 214 19.09 27.33 -5.95
CA PRO A 214 19.94 27.82 -7.05
C PRO A 214 19.99 26.85 -8.22
N TRP A 215 19.88 25.53 -7.99
CA TRP A 215 19.88 24.54 -9.05
C TRP A 215 18.68 24.71 -10.00
N LEU A 216 17.47 24.95 -9.46
CA LEU A 216 16.26 25.22 -10.26
C LEU A 216 16.44 26.49 -11.11
N ARG A 217 17.01 27.55 -10.53
CA ARG A 217 17.28 28.80 -11.24
C ARG A 217 18.28 28.62 -12.38
N GLU A 218 19.37 27.88 -12.16
CA GLU A 218 20.39 27.62 -13.19
C GLU A 218 19.84 26.73 -14.33
N ASN A 219 19.11 25.69 -13.98
CA ASN A 219 18.75 24.63 -14.94
C ASN A 219 17.43 24.88 -15.66
N TYR A 220 16.52 25.66 -15.07
CA TYR A 220 15.21 25.97 -15.64
C TYR A 220 15.03 27.46 -15.93
N GLY A 221 15.90 28.32 -15.42
CA GLY A 221 15.75 29.77 -15.57
C GLY A 221 14.51 30.34 -14.88
N CYS A 222 13.95 29.63 -13.93
CA CYS A 222 12.64 29.93 -13.34
C CYS A 222 12.75 30.72 -12.02
N GLU A 223 11.66 31.39 -11.68
CA GLU A 223 11.41 31.93 -10.36
C GLU A 223 11.10 30.79 -9.39
N VAL A 224 11.74 30.79 -8.20
CA VAL A 224 11.57 29.75 -7.19
C VAL A 224 10.88 30.33 -5.96
N ILE A 225 9.69 29.80 -5.66
CA ILE A 225 8.95 30.08 -4.44
C ILE A 225 9.21 28.91 -3.49
N CYS A 226 9.66 29.18 -2.27
CA CYS A 226 9.82 28.15 -1.24
C CYS A 226 8.57 28.07 -0.35
N PHE A 227 8.16 26.85 -0.03
CA PHE A 227 7.07 26.59 0.88
C PHE A 227 7.51 25.63 1.98
N CYS A 228 7.34 26.02 3.23
CA CYS A 228 7.53 25.19 4.41
C CYS A 228 6.22 25.10 5.20
N ALA A 229 5.80 23.89 5.54
CA ALA A 229 4.70 23.62 6.45
C ALA A 229 5.24 23.46 7.88
N ASP A 230 4.71 24.20 8.83
CA ASP A 230 4.88 23.87 10.25
C ASP A 230 3.87 22.77 10.61
N LEU A 231 4.39 21.57 10.78
CA LEU A 231 3.67 20.39 11.23
C LEU A 231 4.03 19.98 12.67
N GLY A 232 4.69 20.88 13.42
CA GLY A 232 5.17 20.61 14.78
C GLY A 232 6.59 20.04 14.84
N GLN A 233 7.43 20.33 13.85
CA GLN A 233 8.84 19.95 13.85
C GLN A 233 9.71 20.68 14.88
N GLY A 234 9.16 21.77 15.45
CA GLY A 234 9.79 22.54 16.51
C GLY A 234 10.44 23.85 16.03
N GLY A 235 10.51 24.84 16.95
CA GLY A 235 10.97 26.19 16.64
C GLY A 235 12.39 26.28 16.12
N ASP A 236 13.28 25.38 16.54
CA ASP A 236 14.68 25.37 16.12
C ASP A 236 14.84 25.08 14.62
N GLU A 237 13.92 24.30 14.03
CA GLU A 237 13.93 23.98 12.59
C GLU A 237 13.32 25.09 11.73
N LEU A 238 12.43 25.91 12.31
CA LEU A 238 11.74 27.00 11.62
C LEU A 238 12.44 28.36 11.74
N THR A 239 13.26 28.53 12.78
CA THR A 239 13.96 29.80 13.02
C THR A 239 14.97 30.10 11.92
N GLY A 240 14.87 31.29 11.31
CA GLY A 240 15.76 31.73 10.23
C GLY A 240 15.57 31.02 8.88
N LEU A 241 14.47 30.24 8.75
CA LEU A 241 14.19 29.48 7.53
C LEU A 241 13.87 30.37 6.34
N GLU A 242 13.10 31.44 6.55
CA GLU A 242 12.75 32.42 5.51
C GLU A 242 13.99 33.14 4.99
N GLU A 243 14.83 33.68 5.91
CA GLU A 243 16.08 34.36 5.55
C GLU A 243 17.03 33.43 4.80
N LYS A 244 17.08 32.17 5.20
CA LYS A 244 17.90 31.17 4.54
C LYS A 244 17.42 30.86 3.13
N ALA A 245 16.13 30.71 2.92
CA ALA A 245 15.54 30.45 1.61
C ALA A 245 15.79 31.65 0.65
N LEU A 246 15.54 32.87 1.11
CA LEU A 246 15.80 34.09 0.36
C LEU A 246 17.30 34.23 0.00
N ALA A 247 18.18 34.00 0.97
CA ALA A 247 19.63 34.02 0.75
C ALA A 247 20.11 32.91 -0.20
N SER A 248 19.39 31.79 -0.30
CA SER A 248 19.64 30.73 -1.27
C SER A 248 19.15 31.10 -2.68
N GLY A 249 18.37 32.19 -2.83
CA GLY A 249 17.89 32.71 -4.10
C GLY A 249 16.40 32.48 -4.37
N ALA A 250 15.60 32.11 -3.38
CA ALA A 250 14.15 32.11 -3.51
C ALA A 250 13.62 33.54 -3.73
N SER A 251 12.61 33.69 -4.55
CA SER A 251 11.94 34.98 -4.78
C SER A 251 10.88 35.29 -3.71
N LYS A 252 10.30 34.25 -3.15
CA LYS A 252 9.26 34.31 -2.12
C LYS A 252 9.28 33.08 -1.23
N VAL A 253 8.86 33.25 0.00
CA VAL A 253 8.79 32.16 0.98
C VAL A 253 7.43 32.18 1.67
N TYR A 254 6.83 31.01 1.81
CA TYR A 254 5.64 30.76 2.60
C TYR A 254 6.02 29.82 3.75
N VAL A 255 5.67 30.20 4.97
CA VAL A 255 5.77 29.36 6.17
C VAL A 255 4.39 29.36 6.83
N GLU A 256 3.71 28.21 6.76
CA GLU A 256 2.33 28.11 7.21
C GLU A 256 2.19 27.16 8.41
N ASP A 257 1.54 27.59 9.49
CA ASP A 257 1.21 26.74 10.63
C ASP A 257 0.01 25.83 10.28
N LEU A 258 0.31 24.58 9.98
CA LEU A 258 -0.65 23.57 9.60
C LEU A 258 -0.90 22.51 10.69
N ARG A 259 -0.42 22.72 11.92
CA ARG A 259 -0.54 21.75 13.02
C ARG A 259 -1.99 21.40 13.34
N HIS A 260 -2.89 22.40 13.30
CA HIS A 260 -4.30 22.17 13.55
C HIS A 260 -4.95 21.31 12.46
N GLU A 261 -4.75 21.67 11.19
CA GLU A 261 -5.25 20.91 10.03
C GLU A 261 -4.66 19.51 10.01
N PHE A 262 -3.36 19.39 10.29
CA PHE A 262 -2.67 18.10 10.34
C PHE A 262 -3.31 17.16 11.37
N ALA A 263 -3.55 17.65 12.58
CA ALA A 263 -4.18 16.87 13.64
C ALA A 263 -5.63 16.50 13.29
N LYS A 264 -6.44 17.49 12.89
CA LYS A 264 -7.88 17.34 12.72
C LYS A 264 -8.24 16.54 11.46
N ASP A 265 -7.63 16.88 10.32
CA ASP A 265 -8.09 16.41 9.01
C ASP A 265 -7.24 15.25 8.47
N PHE A 266 -6.12 14.91 9.12
CA PHE A 266 -5.23 13.83 8.71
C PHE A 266 -4.99 12.80 9.83
N LEU A 267 -4.52 13.24 11.00
CA LEU A 267 -4.15 12.30 12.06
C LEU A 267 -5.37 11.65 12.74
N PHE A 268 -6.42 12.41 13.03
CA PHE A 268 -7.61 11.85 13.68
C PHE A 268 -8.40 10.91 12.75
N PRO A 269 -8.66 11.22 11.48
CA PRO A 269 -9.24 10.23 10.56
C PRO A 269 -8.40 8.95 10.44
N MET A 270 -7.08 9.07 10.41
CA MET A 270 -6.18 7.92 10.42
C MET A 270 -6.27 7.12 11.74
N LEU A 271 -6.33 7.78 12.89
CA LEU A 271 -6.55 7.16 14.20
C LEU A 271 -7.89 6.40 14.22
N GLN A 272 -8.98 7.05 13.81
CA GLN A 272 -10.33 6.47 13.75
C GLN A 272 -10.38 5.24 12.85
N SER A 273 -9.56 5.19 11.80
CA SER A 273 -9.47 4.02 10.91
C SER A 273 -8.76 2.82 11.54
N GLY A 274 -8.03 3.01 12.62
CA GLY A 274 -7.15 1.98 13.19
C GLY A 274 -5.93 1.67 12.33
N ALA A 275 -5.54 2.56 11.41
CA ALA A 275 -4.49 2.36 10.43
C ALA A 275 -3.10 2.28 11.08
N ILE A 276 -2.49 1.11 11.04
CA ILE A 276 -1.11 0.86 11.48
C ILE A 276 -0.41 0.03 10.40
N TYR A 277 0.64 0.58 9.77
CA TYR A 277 1.34 -0.14 8.72
C TYR A 277 2.24 -1.23 9.31
N GLU A 278 2.14 -2.44 8.74
CA GLU A 278 2.88 -3.63 9.17
C GLU A 278 2.84 -3.86 10.69
N ARG A 279 1.70 -3.55 11.32
CA ARG A 279 1.37 -3.74 12.74
C ARG A 279 2.13 -2.86 13.74
N GLN A 280 3.00 -1.97 13.28
CA GLN A 280 3.86 -1.19 14.17
C GLN A 280 3.96 0.30 13.78
N TYR A 281 4.09 0.61 12.50
CA TYR A 281 4.34 1.99 12.05
C TYR A 281 3.07 2.82 12.07
N LEU A 282 3.06 3.87 12.88
CA LEU A 282 1.92 4.80 13.03
C LEU A 282 1.92 5.92 11.96
N LEU A 283 2.61 5.72 10.84
CA LEU A 283 2.50 6.46 9.58
C LEU A 283 2.88 7.95 9.61
N GLY A 284 3.62 8.43 10.60
CA GLY A 284 3.86 9.86 10.81
C GLY A 284 4.49 10.60 9.62
N THR A 285 5.51 10.04 8.96
CA THR A 285 6.07 10.63 7.73
C THR A 285 5.09 10.50 6.56
N SER A 286 4.43 9.35 6.46
CA SER A 286 3.57 9.03 5.31
C SER A 286 2.36 9.95 5.22
N ILE A 287 1.74 10.27 6.35
CA ILE A 287 0.54 11.11 6.43
C ILE A 287 0.84 12.61 6.32
N ALA A 288 2.08 13.03 6.62
CA ALA A 288 2.49 14.42 6.52
C ALA A 288 2.62 14.91 5.06
N ARG A 289 3.14 14.07 4.17
CA ARG A 289 3.45 14.46 2.78
C ARG A 289 2.21 14.86 1.95
N PRO A 290 1.04 14.20 2.05
CA PRO A 290 -0.18 14.64 1.39
C PRO A 290 -0.65 16.03 1.80
N LEU A 291 -0.50 16.42 3.07
CA LEU A 291 -0.84 17.77 3.54
C LEU A 291 0.12 18.81 2.98
N ILE A 292 1.44 18.57 3.06
CA ILE A 292 2.46 19.47 2.49
C ILE A 292 2.19 19.68 1.00
N ALA A 293 1.99 18.59 0.26
CA ALA A 293 1.75 18.65 -1.18
C ALA A 293 0.42 19.36 -1.54
N LYS A 294 -0.62 19.21 -0.72
CA LYS A 294 -1.89 19.95 -0.89
C LYS A 294 -1.68 21.46 -0.85
N TRP A 295 -0.98 21.95 0.15
CA TRP A 295 -0.69 23.38 0.27
C TRP A 295 0.25 23.87 -0.80
N GLN A 296 1.21 23.05 -1.21
CA GLN A 296 2.11 23.37 -2.31
C GLN A 296 1.35 23.55 -3.63
N VAL A 297 0.34 22.72 -3.93
CA VAL A 297 -0.56 22.88 -5.07
C VAL A 297 -1.36 24.19 -4.95
N ALA A 298 -1.94 24.46 -3.79
CA ALA A 298 -2.72 25.68 -3.56
C ALA A 298 -1.87 26.95 -3.76
N ILE A 299 -0.63 26.95 -3.28
CA ILE A 299 0.30 28.08 -3.49
C ILE A 299 0.68 28.18 -4.98
N ALA A 300 0.91 27.05 -5.66
CA ALA A 300 1.23 27.06 -7.09
C ALA A 300 0.09 27.66 -7.91
N GLU A 301 -1.14 27.33 -7.60
CA GLU A 301 -2.33 27.92 -8.24
C GLU A 301 -2.46 29.41 -7.95
N ALA A 302 -2.30 29.83 -6.69
CA ALA A 302 -2.40 31.24 -6.29
C ALA A 302 -1.29 32.11 -6.93
N GLU A 303 -0.10 31.57 -7.09
CA GLU A 303 1.06 32.26 -7.68
C GLU A 303 1.15 32.12 -9.20
N GLY A 304 0.28 31.33 -9.83
CA GLY A 304 0.34 31.04 -11.27
C GLY A 304 1.59 30.28 -11.66
N ALA A 305 2.09 29.40 -10.79
CA ALA A 305 3.26 28.58 -11.07
C ALA A 305 2.88 27.38 -11.96
N GLU A 306 3.74 27.05 -12.92
CA GLU A 306 3.51 25.92 -13.83
C GLU A 306 4.08 24.61 -13.31
N ALA A 307 4.87 24.67 -12.22
CA ALA A 307 5.55 23.50 -11.68
C ALA A 307 5.58 23.50 -10.15
N VAL A 308 5.71 22.29 -9.62
CA VAL A 308 6.05 22.00 -8.23
C VAL A 308 7.33 21.17 -8.17
N ALA A 309 8.11 21.34 -7.10
CA ALA A 309 9.36 20.61 -6.91
C ALA A 309 9.46 20.06 -5.50
N HIS A 310 10.16 18.94 -5.33
CA HIS A 310 10.46 18.34 -4.04
C HIS A 310 11.90 17.80 -3.96
N GLY A 311 12.44 17.75 -2.74
CA GLY A 311 13.79 17.23 -2.46
C GLY A 311 13.83 15.75 -2.09
N ALA A 312 12.77 14.99 -2.31
CA ALA A 312 12.73 13.57 -1.97
C ALA A 312 13.67 12.76 -2.89
N THR A 313 14.45 11.84 -2.27
CA THR A 313 15.39 10.98 -2.99
C THR A 313 14.69 9.88 -3.78
N GLY A 314 15.30 9.40 -4.87
CA GLY A 314 14.76 8.31 -5.68
C GLY A 314 14.66 6.94 -4.97
N LYS A 315 15.31 6.80 -3.80
CA LYS A 315 15.26 5.59 -2.96
C LYS A 315 14.16 5.61 -1.90
N GLY A 316 13.56 6.78 -1.65
CA GLY A 316 12.53 6.97 -0.62
C GLY A 316 11.10 6.90 -1.18
N ASN A 317 10.14 6.59 -0.29
CA ASN A 317 8.71 6.60 -0.63
C ASN A 317 8.15 8.01 -0.81
N ASP A 318 8.80 9.03 -0.26
CA ASP A 318 8.27 10.40 -0.20
C ASP A 318 8.04 11.00 -1.58
N GLN A 319 8.90 10.69 -2.56
CA GLN A 319 8.66 11.11 -3.95
C GLN A 319 7.29 10.64 -4.47
N VAL A 320 6.89 9.40 -4.14
CA VAL A 320 5.59 8.85 -4.56
C VAL A 320 4.45 9.58 -3.84
N ARG A 321 4.59 9.86 -2.55
CA ARG A 321 3.60 10.56 -1.73
C ARG A 321 3.33 11.97 -2.23
N PHE A 322 4.39 12.73 -2.54
CA PHE A 322 4.27 14.04 -3.14
C PHE A 322 3.59 13.99 -4.51
N GLU A 323 4.13 13.19 -5.41
CA GLU A 323 3.70 13.19 -6.81
C GLU A 323 2.29 12.63 -7.02
N LEU A 324 1.87 11.62 -6.27
CA LEU A 324 0.50 11.13 -6.33
C LEU A 324 -0.49 12.19 -5.82
N THR A 325 -0.11 12.98 -4.82
CA THR A 325 -0.93 14.09 -4.34
C THR A 325 -1.06 15.18 -5.41
N TYR A 326 0.06 15.59 -6.05
CA TYR A 326 0.00 16.56 -7.14
C TYR A 326 -0.90 16.09 -8.27
N LYS A 327 -0.77 14.82 -8.69
CA LYS A 327 -1.60 14.24 -9.75
C LYS A 327 -3.09 14.20 -9.39
N ALA A 328 -3.40 13.98 -8.12
CA ALA A 328 -4.78 13.93 -7.65
C ALA A 328 -5.42 15.32 -7.59
N LEU A 329 -4.67 16.35 -7.17
CA LEU A 329 -5.21 17.68 -6.91
C LEU A 329 -5.11 18.60 -8.14
N ASN A 330 -3.97 18.60 -8.84
CA ASN A 330 -3.80 19.36 -10.07
C ASN A 330 -2.88 18.62 -11.06
N PRO A 331 -3.44 17.80 -11.98
CA PRO A 331 -2.68 17.01 -12.93
C PRO A 331 -1.96 17.84 -14.01
N THR A 332 -2.21 19.14 -14.11
CA THR A 332 -1.57 20.02 -15.10
C THR A 332 -0.22 20.55 -14.65
N LEU A 333 0.07 20.52 -13.34
CA LEU A 333 1.34 20.94 -12.78
C LEU A 333 2.47 20.00 -13.21
N LYS A 334 3.56 20.58 -13.70
CA LYS A 334 4.79 19.83 -13.98
C LYS A 334 5.50 19.50 -12.65
N VAL A 335 6.06 18.31 -12.54
CA VAL A 335 6.82 17.90 -11.35
C VAL A 335 8.30 17.92 -11.68
N ILE A 336 9.09 18.64 -10.87
CA ILE A 336 10.53 18.66 -10.95
C ILE A 336 11.09 17.96 -9.72
N ALA A 337 11.84 16.88 -9.95
CA ALA A 337 12.45 16.08 -8.91
C ALA A 337 13.98 16.04 -9.10
N PRO A 338 14.73 17.00 -8.55
CA PRO A 338 16.15 17.19 -8.81
C PRO A 338 17.00 15.94 -8.59
N TRP A 339 16.69 15.13 -7.57
CA TRP A 339 17.41 13.88 -7.32
C TRP A 339 17.39 12.87 -8.48
N ARG A 340 16.49 13.01 -9.45
CA ARG A 340 16.44 12.20 -10.67
C ARG A 340 17.18 12.83 -11.85
N GLU A 341 17.52 14.12 -11.74
CA GLU A 341 18.03 14.93 -12.85
C GLU A 341 19.45 15.44 -12.65
N TRP A 342 19.84 15.74 -11.41
CA TRP A 342 21.11 16.38 -11.11
C TRP A 342 22.29 15.40 -10.97
N GLU A 343 23.52 15.96 -11.02
CA GLU A 343 24.75 15.17 -10.88
C GLU A 343 25.26 15.09 -9.44
N ILE A 344 24.62 15.76 -8.50
CA ILE A 344 24.96 15.74 -7.05
C ILE A 344 24.62 14.34 -6.52
N ARG A 345 25.65 13.59 -6.07
CA ARG A 345 25.50 12.20 -5.63
C ARG A 345 25.83 11.99 -4.17
N SER A 346 26.52 12.94 -3.56
CA SER A 346 26.98 12.84 -2.18
C SER A 346 26.69 14.14 -1.41
N ARG A 347 26.80 14.04 -0.08
CA ARG A 347 26.73 15.21 0.79
C ARG A 347 27.87 16.21 0.51
N GLU A 348 29.04 15.68 0.18
CA GLU A 348 30.23 16.46 -0.19
C GLU A 348 29.98 17.27 -1.46
N ASP A 349 29.35 16.65 -2.48
CA ASP A 349 28.95 17.36 -3.72
C ASP A 349 27.96 18.47 -3.40
N ALA A 350 26.96 18.20 -2.55
CA ALA A 350 25.98 19.20 -2.14
C ALA A 350 26.61 20.37 -1.39
N LEU A 351 27.58 20.11 -0.49
CA LEU A 351 28.32 21.15 0.20
C LEU A 351 29.22 21.98 -0.74
N ALA A 352 29.86 21.33 -1.70
CA ALA A 352 30.67 22.02 -2.71
C ALA A 352 29.78 22.93 -3.58
N TYR A 353 28.62 22.44 -3.99
CA TYR A 353 27.63 23.22 -4.75
C TYR A 353 27.07 24.38 -3.91
N ALA A 354 26.72 24.15 -2.64
CA ALA A 354 26.26 25.19 -1.73
C ALA A 354 27.30 26.31 -1.58
N LYS A 355 28.57 25.94 -1.42
CA LYS A 355 29.67 26.91 -1.35
C LYS A 355 29.84 27.75 -2.62
N LYS A 356 29.74 27.11 -3.79
CA LYS A 356 29.81 27.77 -5.10
C LYS A 356 28.73 28.83 -5.27
N HIS A 357 27.53 28.57 -4.75
CA HIS A 357 26.35 29.44 -4.89
C HIS A 357 26.06 30.31 -3.66
N ASN A 358 26.99 30.37 -2.69
CA ASN A 358 26.85 31.11 -1.43
C ASN A 358 25.58 30.77 -0.63
N VAL A 359 25.11 29.50 -0.72
CA VAL A 359 23.97 29.02 0.05
C VAL A 359 24.37 28.96 1.52
N PRO A 360 23.60 29.58 2.44
CA PRO A 360 23.91 29.52 3.87
C PRO A 360 23.75 28.08 4.36
N VAL A 361 24.86 27.43 4.70
CA VAL A 361 24.87 26.10 5.32
C VAL A 361 25.22 26.25 6.78
N VAL A 362 24.31 25.96 7.67
CA VAL A 362 24.61 25.82 9.08
C VAL A 362 25.39 24.53 9.23
N HIS A 363 26.63 24.61 9.69
CA HIS A 363 27.44 23.46 10.09
C HIS A 363 26.80 22.85 11.35
N THR A 364 25.77 22.01 11.17
CA THR A 364 25.33 21.14 12.27
C THR A 364 26.33 19.99 12.40
N GLU A 365 26.68 19.65 13.63
CA GLU A 365 27.46 18.47 13.95
C GLU A 365 26.91 17.25 13.17
N LYS A 366 27.80 16.38 12.73
CA LYS A 366 27.48 15.20 11.92
C LYS A 366 26.48 14.31 12.64
N SER A 367 25.17 14.60 12.51
CA SER A 367 24.21 13.54 12.82
C SER A 367 24.41 12.43 11.81
N ILE A 368 24.76 11.24 12.29
CA ILE A 368 24.86 10.03 11.47
C ILE A 368 23.46 9.51 11.07
N TYR A 369 22.42 10.00 11.75
CA TYR A 369 21.02 9.62 11.51
C TYR A 369 20.31 10.65 10.65
N SER A 370 19.52 10.19 9.71
CA SER A 370 18.46 10.97 9.05
C SER A 370 17.24 11.01 9.95
N ARG A 371 16.66 12.19 10.15
CA ARG A 371 15.49 12.40 11.01
C ARG A 371 14.40 13.14 10.27
N ASP A 372 13.14 12.74 10.54
CA ASP A 372 11.93 13.45 10.13
C ASP A 372 11.05 13.64 11.36
N ARG A 373 10.74 14.90 11.68
CA ARG A 373 10.01 15.28 12.87
C ARG A 373 8.75 16.04 12.51
N ASN A 374 7.66 15.69 13.17
CA ASN A 374 6.40 16.43 13.12
C ASN A 374 5.62 16.20 14.43
N LEU A 375 4.42 16.78 14.53
CA LEU A 375 3.54 16.66 15.70
C LEU A 375 3.30 15.21 16.15
N TRP A 376 3.28 14.26 15.20
CA TRP A 376 2.90 12.87 15.46
C TRP A 376 4.08 11.98 15.85
N HIS A 377 5.24 12.21 15.26
CA HIS A 377 6.40 11.34 15.48
C HIS A 377 7.76 12.02 15.25
N LEU A 378 8.80 11.34 15.69
CA LEU A 378 10.16 11.55 15.27
C LEU A 378 10.72 10.22 14.74
N SER A 379 11.25 10.23 13.51
CA SER A 379 11.91 9.07 12.91
C SER A 379 13.42 9.18 12.96
N HIS A 380 14.09 8.02 13.04
CA HIS A 380 15.54 7.87 12.95
C HIS A 380 15.87 6.78 11.93
N GLU A 381 16.67 7.12 10.92
CA GLU A 381 17.10 6.20 9.87
C GLU A 381 18.59 6.38 9.56
N GLY A 382 19.24 5.39 8.98
CA GLY A 382 20.65 5.45 8.56
C GLY A 382 21.65 5.20 9.69
N GLY A 383 22.93 5.51 9.44
CA GLY A 383 24.00 5.29 10.41
C GLY A 383 24.11 3.84 10.86
N ILE A 384 24.23 3.61 12.16
CA ILE A 384 24.35 2.24 12.70
C ILE A 384 23.09 1.39 12.50
N LEU A 385 21.93 2.03 12.27
CA LEU A 385 20.65 1.34 12.04
C LEU A 385 20.60 0.60 10.70
N GLU A 386 21.49 0.91 9.75
CA GLU A 386 21.57 0.19 8.47
C GLU A 386 21.88 -1.29 8.65
N ASN A 387 22.58 -1.64 9.71
CA ASN A 387 22.73 -3.03 10.11
C ASN A 387 21.65 -3.41 11.12
N PRO A 388 20.68 -4.27 10.76
CA PRO A 388 19.58 -4.62 11.66
C PRO A 388 20.01 -5.42 12.91
N ALA A 389 21.25 -5.89 12.98
CA ALA A 389 21.81 -6.56 14.15
C ALA A 389 22.33 -5.57 15.24
N ASN A 390 22.45 -4.27 14.90
CA ASN A 390 22.90 -3.29 15.86
C ASN A 390 21.74 -2.84 16.76
N GLU A 391 22.01 -2.69 18.04
CA GLU A 391 21.07 -2.08 18.98
C GLU A 391 21.03 -0.55 18.75
N PRO A 392 19.84 0.10 18.77
CA PRO A 392 19.74 1.56 18.74
C PRO A 392 20.41 2.17 19.96
N GLU A 393 21.28 3.15 19.73
CA GLU A 393 21.95 3.86 20.83
C GLU A 393 20.96 4.74 21.60
N GLU A 394 21.01 4.72 22.94
CA GLU A 394 20.13 5.57 23.76
C GLU A 394 20.27 7.06 23.45
N SER A 395 21.47 7.51 23.10
CA SER A 395 21.76 8.90 22.70
C SER A 395 21.03 9.34 21.41
N MET A 396 20.49 8.39 20.64
CA MET A 396 19.74 8.67 19.42
C MET A 396 18.35 9.26 19.71
N PHE A 397 17.69 8.78 20.78
CA PHE A 397 16.34 9.19 21.16
C PHE A 397 16.33 10.63 21.66
N GLN A 398 15.36 11.43 21.18
CA GLN A 398 15.29 12.85 21.47
C GLN A 398 14.03 13.26 22.22
N TRP A 399 12.96 12.49 22.10
CA TRP A 399 11.68 12.78 22.77
C TRP A 399 11.50 11.96 24.03
N THR A 400 11.73 10.67 23.94
CA THR A 400 11.40 9.70 24.98
C THR A 400 12.61 9.38 25.84
N VAL A 401 12.39 9.31 27.16
CA VAL A 401 13.41 8.76 28.07
C VAL A 401 13.49 7.24 27.92
N ALA A 402 14.62 6.64 28.28
CA ALA A 402 14.71 5.18 28.36
C ALA A 402 13.66 4.64 29.33
N PRO A 403 12.99 3.51 29.05
CA PRO A 403 12.04 2.91 29.98
C PRO A 403 12.61 2.66 31.37
N GLU A 404 13.89 2.30 31.46
CA GLU A 404 14.61 2.08 32.72
C GLU A 404 14.80 3.38 33.50
N ALA A 405 15.00 4.52 32.80
CA ALA A 405 15.19 5.84 33.40
C ALA A 405 13.87 6.59 33.65
N ALA A 406 12.75 6.06 33.18
CA ALA A 406 11.42 6.63 33.39
C ALA A 406 11.03 6.58 34.88
N PRO A 407 10.13 7.47 35.35
CA PRO A 407 9.69 7.52 36.75
C PRO A 407 9.22 6.17 37.28
N ASP A 408 9.57 5.88 38.56
CA ASP A 408 9.10 4.69 39.25
C ASP A 408 7.64 4.77 39.67
N GLU A 409 7.06 5.96 39.67
CA GLU A 409 5.64 6.19 39.89
C GLU A 409 4.90 6.25 38.55
N ALA A 410 3.83 5.45 38.45
CA ALA A 410 2.98 5.43 37.27
C ALA A 410 2.10 6.70 37.23
N GLU A 411 1.86 7.23 36.05
CA GLU A 411 0.96 8.38 35.84
C GLU A 411 -0.35 7.92 35.16
N VAL A 412 -1.46 8.30 35.78
CA VAL A 412 -2.81 8.02 35.22
C VAL A 412 -3.24 9.18 34.34
N VAL A 413 -3.64 8.84 33.12
CA VAL A 413 -4.12 9.81 32.11
C VAL A 413 -5.51 9.39 31.67
N ARG A 414 -6.45 10.32 31.69
CA ARG A 414 -7.80 10.17 31.13
C ARG A 414 -7.83 10.88 29.77
N ILE A 415 -8.38 10.20 28.78
CA ILE A 415 -8.63 10.75 27.44
C ILE A 415 -10.14 10.67 27.20
N ASP A 416 -10.76 11.80 26.87
CA ASP A 416 -12.17 11.89 26.51
C ASP A 416 -12.32 11.98 24.97
N PHE A 417 -13.30 11.26 24.44
CA PHE A 417 -13.59 11.17 23.01
C PHE A 417 -15.05 11.58 22.73
N GLU A 418 -15.24 12.27 21.61
CA GLU A 418 -16.54 12.56 21.00
C GLU A 418 -16.53 12.06 19.56
N GLN A 419 -17.41 11.13 19.22
CA GLN A 419 -17.49 10.50 17.89
C GLN A 419 -16.11 10.04 17.38
N GLY A 420 -15.34 9.37 18.22
CA GLY A 420 -14.02 8.85 17.92
C GLY A 420 -12.88 9.89 17.87
N VAL A 421 -13.20 11.17 18.02
CA VAL A 421 -12.21 12.26 18.06
C VAL A 421 -11.81 12.54 19.51
N PRO A 422 -10.52 12.56 19.87
CA PRO A 422 -10.07 12.93 21.21
C PRO A 422 -10.27 14.43 21.42
N VAL A 423 -10.94 14.83 22.52
CA VAL A 423 -11.33 16.22 22.80
C VAL A 423 -10.75 16.78 24.10
N ALA A 424 -10.39 15.91 25.05
CA ALA A 424 -9.80 16.34 26.32
C ALA A 424 -8.76 15.36 26.86
N VAL A 425 -7.80 15.88 27.61
CA VAL A 425 -6.83 15.12 28.38
C VAL A 425 -6.94 15.53 29.85
N ASN A 426 -7.15 14.56 30.75
CA ASN A 426 -7.37 14.80 32.17
C ASN A 426 -8.48 15.85 32.43
N GLU A 427 -9.60 15.71 31.69
CA GLU A 427 -10.79 16.57 31.76
C GLU A 427 -10.57 18.03 31.30
N VAL A 428 -9.38 18.34 30.75
CA VAL A 428 -9.07 19.64 30.16
C VAL A 428 -9.27 19.55 28.64
N GLN A 429 -10.23 20.31 28.12
CA GLN A 429 -10.44 20.42 26.68
C GLN A 429 -9.25 21.12 26.01
N LEU A 430 -8.78 20.56 24.92
CA LEU A 430 -7.63 21.06 24.16
C LEU A 430 -7.95 21.08 22.66
N PRO A 431 -7.32 22.00 21.89
CA PRO A 431 -7.42 21.94 20.44
C PRO A 431 -6.74 20.65 19.90
N PRO A 432 -7.08 20.22 18.68
CA PRO A 432 -6.55 18.97 18.09
C PRO A 432 -5.03 18.78 18.23
N ALA A 433 -4.22 19.76 17.86
CA ALA A 433 -2.77 19.69 18.03
C ALA A 433 -2.36 19.61 19.51
N GLY A 434 -3.02 20.39 20.40
CA GLY A 434 -2.73 20.41 21.82
C GLY A 434 -2.99 19.07 22.53
N ILE A 435 -3.96 18.29 22.07
CA ILE A 435 -4.19 16.90 22.55
C ILE A 435 -2.93 16.06 22.31
N ILE A 436 -2.42 16.11 21.10
CA ILE A 436 -1.26 15.30 20.69
C ILE A 436 0.00 15.78 21.42
N GLU A 437 0.23 17.11 21.48
CA GLU A 437 1.35 17.72 22.19
C GLU A 437 1.34 17.31 23.67
N LYS A 438 0.18 17.36 24.33
CA LYS A 438 0.06 16.96 25.73
C LYS A 438 0.33 15.48 25.95
N LEU A 439 -0.17 14.63 25.07
CA LEU A 439 0.08 13.19 25.16
C LEU A 439 1.50 12.82 24.79
N ASN A 440 2.15 13.57 23.89
CA ASN A 440 3.58 13.43 23.59
C ASN A 440 4.42 13.74 24.85
N GLU A 441 4.13 14.84 25.55
CA GLU A 441 4.80 15.22 26.80
C GLU A 441 4.71 14.09 27.85
N LEU A 442 3.47 13.64 28.10
CA LEU A 442 3.21 12.60 29.10
C LEU A 442 3.83 11.24 28.72
N GLY A 443 3.66 10.83 27.47
CA GLY A 443 4.20 9.57 26.99
C GLY A 443 5.73 9.56 26.94
N ALA A 444 6.35 10.65 26.49
CA ALA A 444 7.80 10.80 26.42
C ALA A 444 8.45 10.68 27.80
N LYS A 445 7.87 11.33 28.82
CA LYS A 445 8.29 11.26 30.23
C LYS A 445 8.34 9.82 30.75
N HIS A 446 7.44 8.97 30.28
CA HIS A 446 7.32 7.57 30.70
C HIS A 446 7.94 6.56 29.72
N GLY A 447 8.71 7.01 28.72
CA GLY A 447 9.38 6.16 27.75
C GLY A 447 8.46 5.45 26.78
N VAL A 448 7.21 5.92 26.63
CA VAL A 448 6.20 5.31 25.75
C VAL A 448 6.45 5.67 24.28
N GLY A 449 6.19 4.72 23.37
CA GLY A 449 6.08 4.97 21.94
C GLY A 449 7.39 4.80 21.16
N ARG A 450 8.38 4.09 21.67
CA ARG A 450 9.57 3.66 20.94
C ARG A 450 9.23 2.43 20.09
N ILE A 451 9.51 2.51 18.80
CA ILE A 451 9.26 1.44 17.83
C ILE A 451 10.50 1.25 16.98
N ASP A 452 11.02 0.04 16.92
CA ASP A 452 12.12 -0.38 16.03
C ASP A 452 11.60 -1.45 15.10
N MET A 453 11.61 -1.19 13.79
CA MET A 453 11.07 -2.11 12.83
C MET A 453 11.81 -2.11 11.49
N VAL A 454 11.72 -3.24 10.81
CA VAL A 454 12.12 -3.39 9.41
C VAL A 454 10.87 -3.38 8.55
N GLU A 455 10.66 -2.30 7.82
CA GLU A 455 9.49 -2.10 6.95
C GLU A 455 9.78 -2.44 5.48
N ASN A 456 8.72 -2.75 4.74
CA ASN A 456 8.80 -2.93 3.29
C ASN A 456 8.43 -1.61 2.60
N ARG A 457 9.42 -0.96 1.97
CA ARG A 457 9.18 0.26 1.19
C ARG A 457 8.43 -0.02 -0.10
N LEU A 458 7.59 0.92 -0.53
CA LEU A 458 6.85 0.85 -1.80
C LEU A 458 7.79 0.65 -3.01
N VAL A 459 8.97 1.24 -2.96
CA VAL A 459 10.01 1.12 -4.00
C VAL A 459 10.72 -0.25 -4.01
N GLY A 460 10.25 -1.22 -3.21
CA GLY A 460 10.64 -2.64 -3.29
C GLY A 460 11.79 -3.07 -2.36
N MET A 461 12.38 -2.17 -1.59
CA MET A 461 13.44 -2.52 -0.63
C MET A 461 12.94 -2.58 0.80
N LYS A 462 13.63 -3.35 1.64
CA LYS A 462 13.45 -3.30 3.10
C LYS A 462 14.27 -2.15 3.68
N SER A 463 13.75 -1.48 4.68
CA SER A 463 14.43 -0.41 5.42
C SER A 463 14.13 -0.53 6.90
N ARG A 464 15.12 -0.28 7.75
CA ARG A 464 14.91 -0.18 9.19
C ARG A 464 14.69 1.27 9.58
N GLY A 465 13.64 1.51 10.33
CA GLY A 465 13.34 2.78 10.97
C GLY A 465 13.13 2.60 12.47
N VAL A 466 13.60 3.56 13.25
CA VAL A 466 13.32 3.67 14.67
C VAL A 466 12.49 4.93 14.87
N TYR A 467 11.39 4.81 15.60
CA TYR A 467 10.40 5.87 15.74
C TYR A 467 10.10 6.18 17.19
N GLU A 468 9.84 7.45 17.48
CA GLU A 468 9.30 7.92 18.76
C GLU A 468 7.90 8.51 18.47
N THR A 469 6.85 7.83 18.97
CA THR A 469 5.45 8.20 18.70
C THR A 469 4.63 8.11 20.00
N PRO A 470 4.98 8.88 21.03
CA PRO A 470 4.38 8.70 22.37
C PRO A 470 2.88 8.98 22.40
N GLY A 471 2.43 10.14 21.92
CA GLY A 471 1.01 10.52 21.91
C GLY A 471 0.18 9.61 21.03
N GLY A 472 0.69 9.25 19.84
CA GLY A 472 0.03 8.33 18.93
C GLY A 472 -0.18 6.96 19.55
N THR A 473 0.81 6.41 20.23
CA THR A 473 0.72 5.12 20.93
C THR A 473 -0.36 5.12 22.01
N ILE A 474 -0.44 6.21 22.78
CA ILE A 474 -1.48 6.37 23.81
C ILE A 474 -2.87 6.48 23.17
N LEU A 475 -3.00 7.28 22.11
CA LEU A 475 -4.29 7.48 21.43
C LEU A 475 -4.80 6.20 20.79
N TYR A 476 -3.97 5.42 20.08
CA TYR A 476 -4.39 4.14 19.50
C TYR A 476 -4.81 3.14 20.57
N ALA A 477 -4.09 3.07 21.68
CA ALA A 477 -4.47 2.20 22.80
C ALA A 477 -5.83 2.59 23.40
N ALA A 478 -6.04 3.89 23.66
CA ALA A 478 -7.28 4.38 24.25
C ALA A 478 -8.48 4.27 23.29
N HIS A 479 -8.31 4.67 22.04
CA HIS A 479 -9.38 4.65 21.04
C HIS A 479 -9.90 3.24 20.80
N ARG A 480 -9.01 2.26 20.60
CA ARG A 480 -9.37 0.85 20.44
C ARG A 480 -10.19 0.30 21.62
N GLU A 481 -9.85 0.70 22.85
CA GLU A 481 -10.57 0.25 24.04
C GLU A 481 -11.98 0.88 24.14
N LEU A 482 -12.18 2.08 23.63
CA LEU A 482 -13.50 2.67 23.56
C LEU A 482 -14.36 2.02 22.47
N GLU A 483 -13.77 1.72 21.31
CA GLU A 483 -14.45 0.96 20.25
C GLU A 483 -14.91 -0.42 20.73
N SER A 484 -14.11 -1.09 21.55
CA SER A 484 -14.47 -2.41 22.12
C SER A 484 -15.73 -2.41 22.97
N LEU A 485 -16.12 -1.24 23.52
CA LEU A 485 -17.38 -1.08 24.24
C LEU A 485 -18.58 -0.82 23.32
N CYS A 486 -18.36 -0.05 22.24
CA CYS A 486 -19.45 0.59 21.50
C CYS A 486 -19.78 -0.12 20.18
N LEU A 487 -18.85 -0.85 19.59
CA LEU A 487 -19.06 -1.57 18.34
C LEU A 487 -19.39 -3.04 18.59
N ASP A 488 -20.27 -3.59 17.76
CA ASP A 488 -20.55 -5.02 17.75
C ASP A 488 -19.36 -5.80 17.14
N ARG A 489 -19.34 -7.11 17.43
CA ARG A 489 -18.26 -8.00 17.04
C ARG A 489 -17.94 -7.97 15.55
N ASP A 490 -18.95 -8.03 14.70
CA ASP A 490 -18.76 -8.19 13.27
C ASP A 490 -18.24 -6.87 12.66
N THR A 491 -18.71 -5.73 13.16
CA THR A 491 -18.21 -4.39 12.81
C THR A 491 -16.74 -4.21 13.23
N VAL A 492 -16.36 -4.59 14.46
CA VAL A 492 -14.96 -4.51 14.93
C VAL A 492 -14.05 -5.34 14.03
N HIS A 493 -14.41 -6.62 13.80
CA HIS A 493 -13.57 -7.53 13.00
C HIS A 493 -13.42 -7.06 11.56
N TYR A 494 -14.46 -6.49 10.96
CA TYR A 494 -14.37 -5.96 9.60
C TYR A 494 -13.54 -4.67 9.54
N LYS A 495 -13.73 -3.77 10.51
CA LYS A 495 -12.98 -2.53 10.63
C LYS A 495 -11.47 -2.78 10.80
N GLU A 496 -11.06 -3.78 11.59
CA GLU A 496 -9.66 -4.16 11.73
C GLU A 496 -9.03 -4.57 10.38
N GLN A 497 -9.75 -5.32 9.55
CA GLN A 497 -9.29 -5.69 8.21
C GLN A 497 -9.17 -4.47 7.30
N MET A 498 -10.14 -3.55 7.37
CA MET A 498 -10.10 -2.30 6.62
C MET A 498 -8.93 -1.40 7.08
N GLY A 499 -8.64 -1.34 8.37
CA GLY A 499 -7.53 -0.57 8.92
C GLY A 499 -6.19 -0.93 8.31
N VAL A 500 -5.95 -2.22 8.05
CA VAL A 500 -4.74 -2.69 7.34
C VAL A 500 -4.66 -2.10 5.93
N ARG A 501 -5.75 -2.16 5.18
CA ARG A 501 -5.79 -1.62 3.81
C ARG A 501 -5.71 -0.10 3.79
N TYR A 502 -6.34 0.56 4.75
CA TYR A 502 -6.25 2.01 4.92
C TYR A 502 -4.80 2.44 5.20
N ALA A 503 -4.09 1.71 6.07
CA ALA A 503 -2.67 1.95 6.35
C ALA A 503 -1.80 1.84 5.10
N GLU A 504 -2.06 0.86 4.23
CA GLU A 504 -1.36 0.72 2.93
C GLU A 504 -1.61 1.94 2.03
N LEU A 505 -2.86 2.41 1.93
CA LEU A 505 -3.19 3.58 1.11
C LEU A 505 -2.44 4.83 1.60
N VAL A 506 -2.38 5.05 2.92
CA VAL A 506 -1.60 6.15 3.52
C VAL A 506 -0.12 5.98 3.24
N TYR A 507 0.44 4.79 3.49
CA TYR A 507 1.86 4.51 3.31
C TYR A 507 2.31 4.70 1.87
N PHE A 508 1.46 4.34 0.90
CA PHE A 508 1.70 4.43 -0.53
C PHE A 508 1.40 5.82 -1.12
N GLY A 509 1.05 6.81 -0.30
CA GLY A 509 0.76 8.18 -0.75
C GLY A 509 -0.58 8.33 -1.46
N GLN A 510 -1.51 7.42 -1.23
CA GLN A 510 -2.82 7.37 -1.85
C GLN A 510 -3.91 8.02 -0.98
N TRP A 511 -3.57 9.08 -0.22
CA TRP A 511 -4.51 9.80 0.64
C TRP A 511 -5.74 10.33 -0.13
N TYR A 512 -5.54 10.81 -1.35
CA TYR A 512 -6.61 11.33 -2.22
C TYR A 512 -7.16 10.29 -3.21
N HIS A 513 -7.05 9.01 -2.88
CA HIS A 513 -7.60 7.93 -3.70
C HIS A 513 -9.07 7.65 -3.33
N SER A 514 -9.95 7.45 -4.32
CA SER A 514 -11.39 7.21 -4.13
C SER A 514 -11.71 6.04 -3.20
N LEU A 515 -10.87 4.99 -3.18
CA LEU A 515 -11.03 3.89 -2.22
C LEU A 515 -10.86 4.38 -0.78
N ARG A 516 -9.87 5.26 -0.50
CA ARG A 516 -9.68 5.82 0.83
C ARG A 516 -10.92 6.63 1.25
N ASP A 517 -11.51 7.41 0.34
CA ASP A 517 -12.72 8.18 0.63
C ASP A 517 -13.91 7.27 0.97
N SER A 518 -14.08 6.17 0.22
CA SER A 518 -15.13 5.18 0.49
C SER A 518 -14.92 4.48 1.84
N MET A 519 -13.68 4.15 2.18
CA MET A 519 -13.34 3.57 3.47
C MET A 519 -13.55 4.58 4.60
N GLN A 520 -13.21 5.86 4.39
CA GLN A 520 -13.45 6.91 5.37
C GLN A 520 -14.94 7.07 5.69
N ALA A 521 -15.80 7.06 4.68
CA ALA A 521 -17.24 7.14 4.90
C ALA A 521 -17.78 5.98 5.76
N PHE A 522 -17.25 4.75 5.55
CA PHE A 522 -17.57 3.63 6.43
C PHE A 522 -17.05 3.86 7.86
N ILE A 523 -15.81 4.31 8.00
CA ILE A 523 -15.20 4.58 9.31
C ILE A 523 -15.99 5.66 10.04
N ASP A 524 -16.28 6.79 9.40
CA ASP A 524 -17.02 7.90 10.00
C ASP A 524 -18.37 7.42 10.59
N HIS A 525 -19.10 6.59 9.85
CA HIS A 525 -20.33 5.99 10.34
C HIS A 525 -20.12 5.13 11.59
N THR A 526 -19.03 4.34 11.66
CA THR A 526 -18.73 3.53 12.86
C THR A 526 -18.38 4.39 14.06
N GLN A 527 -17.91 5.62 13.85
CA GLN A 527 -17.48 6.52 14.93
C GLN A 527 -18.63 7.30 15.59
N GLU A 528 -19.81 7.34 15.01
CA GLU A 528 -20.95 8.07 15.55
C GLU A 528 -21.28 7.71 17.01
N THR A 529 -21.02 6.47 17.41
CA THR A 529 -21.27 5.96 18.77
C THR A 529 -20.05 5.99 19.69
N ILE A 530 -18.86 6.30 19.17
CA ILE A 530 -17.60 6.23 19.92
C ILE A 530 -17.42 7.50 20.76
N THR A 531 -18.24 7.64 21.80
CA THR A 531 -18.22 8.79 22.71
C THR A 531 -18.11 8.30 24.16
N GLY A 532 -17.13 8.82 24.88
CA GLY A 532 -16.84 8.41 26.25
C GLY A 532 -15.41 8.72 26.67
N TRP A 533 -14.91 7.99 27.66
CA TRP A 533 -13.55 8.21 28.14
C TRP A 533 -12.81 6.89 28.38
N VAL A 534 -11.48 6.95 28.28
CA VAL A 534 -10.58 5.87 28.66
C VAL A 534 -9.51 6.40 29.61
N LYS A 535 -9.24 5.65 30.67
CA LYS A 535 -8.12 5.89 31.59
C LYS A 535 -7.02 4.91 31.31
N VAL A 536 -5.82 5.44 31.11
CA VAL A 536 -4.60 4.65 30.94
C VAL A 536 -3.60 5.00 32.02
N LYS A 537 -2.76 4.04 32.37
CA LYS A 537 -1.63 4.20 33.26
C LYS A 537 -0.36 4.09 32.43
N LEU A 538 0.44 5.15 32.43
CA LEU A 538 1.73 5.21 31.77
C LEU A 538 2.82 4.78 32.76
N TYR A 539 3.60 3.78 32.38
CA TYR A 539 4.65 3.26 33.26
C TYR A 539 5.73 2.54 32.46
N LYS A 540 6.96 3.06 32.52
CA LYS A 540 8.17 2.42 31.96
C LYS A 540 7.94 1.82 30.56
N GLY A 541 7.59 2.68 29.60
CA GLY A 541 7.34 2.31 28.21
C GLY A 541 5.97 1.70 27.91
N ASN A 542 5.15 1.43 28.93
CA ASN A 542 3.86 0.76 28.75
C ASN A 542 2.69 1.72 28.86
N VAL A 543 1.65 1.44 28.06
CA VAL A 543 0.31 2.02 28.17
C VAL A 543 -0.62 0.94 28.68
N ILE A 544 -1.07 1.04 29.93
CA ILE A 544 -1.88 0.04 30.59
C ILE A 544 -3.29 0.62 30.77
N VAL A 545 -4.28 0.04 30.12
CA VAL A 545 -5.68 0.47 30.27
C VAL A 545 -6.22 0.03 31.64
N ILE A 546 -6.79 0.98 32.38
CA ILE A 546 -7.29 0.75 33.74
C ILE A 546 -8.76 1.08 33.93
N GLY A 547 -9.42 1.66 32.93
CA GLY A 547 -10.85 1.95 32.95
C GLY A 547 -11.33 2.55 31.65
N ARG A 548 -12.60 2.35 31.34
CA ARG A 548 -13.28 2.89 30.16
C ARG A 548 -14.76 3.04 30.44
N PHE A 549 -15.37 4.00 29.77
CA PHE A 549 -16.80 4.28 29.89
C PHE A 549 -17.35 4.88 28.62
N SER A 550 -18.53 4.45 28.22
CA SER A 550 -19.34 5.08 27.18
C SER A 550 -20.83 4.95 27.53
N SER A 551 -21.61 6.00 27.28
CA SER A 551 -23.07 5.92 27.32
C SER A 551 -23.65 5.05 26.20
N ASN A 552 -22.88 4.82 25.14
CA ASN A 552 -23.25 3.99 23.98
C ASN A 552 -22.69 2.56 24.09
N SER A 553 -22.26 2.15 25.29
CA SER A 553 -21.67 0.84 25.54
C SER A 553 -22.65 -0.30 25.27
N LEU A 554 -22.20 -1.28 24.49
CA LEU A 554 -22.87 -2.57 24.30
C LEU A 554 -22.56 -3.54 25.45
N TYR A 555 -21.54 -3.24 26.28
CA TYR A 555 -21.23 -4.03 27.47
C TYR A 555 -22.26 -3.71 28.56
N ARG A 556 -22.96 -4.73 29.00
CA ARG A 556 -23.93 -4.65 30.07
C ARG A 556 -23.51 -5.56 31.21
N GLU A 557 -23.36 -4.99 32.41
CA GLU A 557 -22.92 -5.74 33.60
C GLU A 557 -23.91 -6.86 33.96
N ASP A 558 -25.22 -6.63 33.78
CA ASP A 558 -26.27 -7.60 34.06
C ASP A 558 -26.24 -8.83 33.13
N PHE A 559 -25.73 -8.71 31.91
CA PHE A 559 -25.50 -9.87 31.01
C PHE A 559 -24.12 -10.52 31.23
N ALA A 560 -23.14 -9.75 31.66
CA ALA A 560 -21.76 -10.22 31.77
C ALA A 560 -21.40 -10.79 33.14
N THR A 561 -22.30 -10.66 34.14
CA THR A 561 -22.04 -11.12 35.52
C THR A 561 -22.01 -12.63 35.62
N PHE A 562 -21.17 -13.14 36.52
CA PHE A 562 -21.20 -14.54 37.01
C PHE A 562 -22.06 -14.69 38.27
N GLY A 563 -22.73 -13.61 38.71
CA GLY A 563 -23.64 -13.61 39.85
C GLY A 563 -25.00 -14.24 39.53
N LYS A 564 -25.92 -14.16 40.50
CA LYS A 564 -27.31 -14.57 40.28
C LYS A 564 -28.04 -13.42 39.57
N GLU A 565 -28.19 -13.54 38.25
CA GLU A 565 -29.03 -12.64 37.45
C GLU A 565 -29.88 -13.44 36.47
N ASP A 566 -31.16 -13.05 36.33
CA ASP A 566 -32.15 -13.77 35.53
C ASP A 566 -32.32 -13.15 34.10
N VAL A 567 -31.33 -12.38 33.63
CA VAL A 567 -31.42 -11.65 32.35
C VAL A 567 -31.07 -12.52 31.15
N TYR A 568 -30.25 -13.54 31.35
CA TYR A 568 -29.78 -14.47 30.32
C TYR A 568 -30.19 -15.92 30.65
N ASP A 569 -30.93 -16.54 29.74
CA ASP A 569 -31.24 -17.99 29.89
C ASP A 569 -30.08 -18.80 29.32
N GLN A 570 -29.34 -19.49 30.21
CA GLN A 570 -28.23 -20.34 29.80
C GLN A 570 -28.63 -21.53 28.91
N GLN A 571 -29.92 -21.90 28.90
CA GLN A 571 -30.43 -22.99 28.05
C GLN A 571 -30.39 -22.62 26.55
N ASP A 572 -30.48 -21.34 26.19
CA ASP A 572 -30.40 -20.85 24.80
C ASP A 572 -29.05 -21.23 24.17
N ALA A 573 -28.00 -21.36 24.95
CA ALA A 573 -26.68 -21.75 24.47
C ALA A 573 -26.66 -23.14 23.83
N GLU A 574 -27.46 -24.11 24.35
CA GLU A 574 -27.53 -25.45 23.78
C GLU A 574 -28.05 -25.45 22.36
N GLY A 575 -29.15 -24.72 22.13
CA GLY A 575 -29.74 -24.57 20.78
C GLY A 575 -28.77 -23.95 19.78
N PHE A 576 -28.13 -22.86 20.20
CA PHE A 576 -27.10 -22.19 19.38
C PHE A 576 -25.94 -23.11 19.05
N ILE A 577 -25.35 -23.78 20.04
CA ILE A 577 -24.20 -24.68 19.85
C ILE A 577 -24.56 -25.84 18.90
N ASN A 578 -25.75 -26.42 19.03
CA ASN A 578 -26.22 -27.50 18.17
C ASN A 578 -26.31 -27.07 16.69
N LEU A 579 -26.84 -25.87 16.42
CA LEU A 579 -26.95 -25.34 15.05
C LEU A 579 -25.59 -24.87 14.52
N PHE A 580 -24.83 -24.13 15.29
CA PHE A 580 -23.53 -23.60 14.90
C PHE A 580 -22.50 -24.72 14.65
N GLY A 581 -22.54 -25.78 15.48
CA GLY A 581 -21.67 -26.94 15.37
C GLY A 581 -22.14 -28.02 14.38
N LEU A 582 -23.31 -27.84 13.70
CA LEU A 582 -23.93 -28.90 12.90
C LEU A 582 -23.01 -29.41 11.79
N GLN A 583 -22.34 -28.53 11.05
CA GLN A 583 -21.44 -28.94 9.98
C GLN A 583 -20.23 -29.73 10.50
N MET A 584 -19.69 -29.34 11.66
CA MET A 584 -18.59 -30.07 12.32
C MET A 584 -19.06 -31.47 12.74
N LYS A 585 -20.27 -31.56 13.30
CA LYS A 585 -20.88 -32.83 13.70
C LYS A 585 -21.10 -33.74 12.48
N VAL A 586 -21.68 -33.22 11.40
CA VAL A 586 -21.92 -33.99 10.16
C VAL A 586 -20.60 -34.50 9.57
N LYS A 587 -19.56 -33.65 9.53
CA LYS A 587 -18.23 -34.06 9.06
C LYS A 587 -17.66 -35.19 9.92
N ALA A 588 -17.73 -35.08 11.25
CA ALA A 588 -17.27 -36.11 12.15
C ALA A 588 -18.06 -37.43 11.97
N MET A 589 -19.38 -37.36 11.77
CA MET A 589 -20.21 -38.53 11.49
C MET A 589 -19.82 -39.23 10.19
N MET A 590 -19.48 -38.49 9.14
CA MET A 590 -19.00 -39.07 7.86
C MET A 590 -17.66 -39.80 8.04
N GLU A 591 -16.74 -39.25 8.83
CA GLU A 591 -15.45 -39.88 9.12
C GLU A 591 -15.61 -41.19 9.89
N VAL A 592 -16.52 -41.22 10.87
CA VAL A 592 -16.82 -42.42 11.68
C VAL A 592 -17.56 -43.49 10.89
N SER A 593 -18.55 -43.12 10.06
CA SER A 593 -19.31 -44.07 9.25
C SER A 593 -18.47 -44.74 8.15
N GLY A 594 -17.37 -44.15 7.75
CA GLY A 594 -16.36 -44.74 6.85
C GLY A 594 -15.46 -45.80 7.54
N GLY A 595 -15.71 -46.19 8.79
CA GLY A 595 -14.92 -47.18 9.55
C GLY A 595 -13.66 -46.61 10.21
N GLY A 596 -13.49 -45.28 10.22
CA GLY A 596 -12.39 -44.57 10.85
C GLY A 596 -12.77 -43.94 12.21
N LYS A 597 -11.77 -43.42 12.90
CA LYS A 597 -11.96 -42.47 14.01
C LYS A 597 -11.97 -41.05 13.41
N THR A 598 -12.63 -40.11 14.11
CA THR A 598 -12.51 -38.70 13.71
C THR A 598 -11.04 -38.27 13.70
N ARG A 599 -10.67 -37.39 12.80
CA ARG A 599 -9.30 -36.84 12.68
C ARG A 599 -8.76 -36.27 14.00
N TYR A 600 -9.63 -35.84 14.86
CA TYR A 600 -9.36 -35.28 16.20
C TYR A 600 -9.83 -36.18 17.32
N ALA A 601 -9.59 -37.51 17.19
CA ALA A 601 -9.91 -38.44 18.25
C ALA A 601 -9.33 -37.97 19.59
N ALA A 602 -10.14 -38.08 20.65
CA ALA A 602 -9.68 -37.77 22.00
C ALA A 602 -8.41 -38.57 22.34
N PRO A 603 -7.49 -38.01 23.14
CA PRO A 603 -6.35 -38.77 23.64
C PRO A 603 -6.77 -40.07 24.31
N ASP A 604 -5.93 -41.08 24.24
CA ASP A 604 -6.17 -42.34 24.94
C ASP A 604 -6.11 -42.12 26.45
N TYR A 605 -7.29 -42.08 27.11
CA TYR A 605 -7.45 -41.93 28.54
C TYR A 605 -7.27 -43.26 29.31
N SER A 606 -7.00 -44.38 28.63
CA SER A 606 -6.77 -45.65 29.30
C SER A 606 -5.63 -45.60 30.34
N LYS A 607 -4.66 -44.71 30.10
CA LYS A 607 -3.55 -44.43 31.03
C LYS A 607 -3.96 -43.73 32.33
N PHE A 608 -5.17 -43.21 32.43
CA PHE A 608 -5.68 -42.49 33.61
C PHE A 608 -6.75 -43.25 34.37
N LYS A 609 -7.11 -44.49 33.93
CA LYS A 609 -7.89 -45.38 34.78
C LYS A 609 -6.99 -45.83 35.94
N ARG A 610 -7.15 -45.16 37.07
CA ARG A 610 -6.67 -45.67 38.34
C ARG A 610 -7.66 -46.75 38.75
N ASP A 611 -7.15 -47.95 39.06
CA ASP A 611 -7.90 -49.05 39.64
C ASP A 611 -8.61 -48.62 40.93
#